data_0681ba816c3dea7ca18db2d1db9c33a9
#
_entry.id   0681ba816c3dea7ca18db2d1db9c33a9
#
_cell.length_a   1.000
_cell.length_b   1.000
_cell.length_c   1.000
_cell.angle_alpha   90.00
_cell.angle_beta   90.00
_cell.angle_gamma   90.00
#
_symmetry.space_group_name_H-M   'P 1'
#
loop_
_entity.id
_entity.type
_entity.pdbx_description
1 polymer ?
#
loop_
_entity_poly.entity_id
_entity_poly.type
_entity_poly.pdbx_seq_one_letter_code
_entity_poly.pdbx_strand_id
1 'polypeptide(L)'
;MNNLDTDWQKTLNIFKNQIDDKIIFDSFFTTLQVKDIIDSDVTITVDTQWSLDGVSPYLEKLEEIYNTLTSGHYQLHLETEDEYNKSIQQKNDLMLFNDNLNSDLKFENFVVGNSNRIAQNASLAVAMKPGISYSPLFIHSNSGLGKTHLLNAIGNYAKSKDPFTKVLFTTSENFVNEYIQSLSNHTIDEFNYKYRHIDILLIDDIQFMATKESSSEIFFNIFNSLISNKKQIVITSDKPPRDLRGMESRLVSRFASGLTVSIDTPEFETSKAILRKKIEIENVDYPITEEVLDFIASHFNTDVRELEGSLKRLLFYKLICEEKRDCIDLNFALEAFSDTYKNQPIQKKELTVSNIKKCVADYYNLTVSQINSKSRTSNIIVARHIS
;
A
#
# COMPACT_ATOMS: atom_id res chain seq x y z
N MET A 1 -9.03 -39.25 -19.25
CA MET A 1 -7.91 -38.86 -20.13
C MET A 1 -8.32 -37.54 -20.73
N ASN A 2 -7.61 -36.48 -20.36
CA ASN A 2 -7.94 -35.12 -20.80
C ASN A 2 -7.56 -34.95 -22.27
N ASN A 3 -8.34 -34.16 -23.02
CA ASN A 3 -8.05 -33.84 -24.45
C ASN A 3 -6.58 -33.39 -24.67
N LEU A 4 -5.97 -32.79 -23.64
CA LEU A 4 -4.60 -32.27 -23.59
C LEU A 4 -3.54 -33.37 -23.87
N ASP A 5 -3.63 -34.50 -23.16
CA ASP A 5 -2.72 -35.62 -23.35
C ASP A 5 -2.80 -36.21 -24.76
N THR A 6 -3.99 -36.15 -25.34
CA THR A 6 -4.24 -36.74 -26.68
C THR A 6 -3.59 -35.90 -27.78
N ASP A 7 -3.65 -34.57 -27.69
CA ASP A 7 -3.09 -33.70 -28.72
C ASP A 7 -1.58 -33.59 -28.59
N TRP A 8 -1.06 -33.64 -27.36
CA TRP A 8 0.37 -33.74 -27.13
C TRP A 8 0.97 -35.03 -27.68
N GLN A 9 0.34 -36.17 -27.44
CA GLN A 9 0.80 -37.44 -27.98
C GLN A 9 0.77 -37.47 -29.51
N LYS A 10 -0.22 -36.84 -30.16
CA LYS A 10 -0.24 -36.67 -31.63
C LYS A 10 0.94 -35.80 -32.08
N THR A 11 1.25 -34.71 -31.37
CA THR A 11 2.38 -33.84 -31.67
C THR A 11 3.69 -34.62 -31.62
N LEU A 12 3.93 -35.37 -30.56
CA LEU A 12 5.12 -36.21 -30.43
C LEU A 12 5.19 -37.28 -31.56
N ASN A 13 4.09 -37.88 -31.93
CA ASN A 13 4.05 -38.87 -33.03
C ASN A 13 4.38 -38.25 -34.40
N ILE A 14 3.91 -37.03 -34.68
CA ILE A 14 4.26 -36.31 -35.91
C ILE A 14 5.73 -35.93 -35.87
N PHE A 15 6.20 -35.39 -34.75
CA PHE A 15 7.61 -35.00 -34.56
C PHE A 15 8.56 -36.21 -34.74
N LYS A 16 8.20 -37.38 -34.19
CA LYS A 16 8.95 -38.65 -34.34
C LYS A 16 9.21 -39.03 -35.79
N ASN A 17 8.23 -38.72 -36.67
CA ASN A 17 8.38 -39.01 -38.11
C ASN A 17 9.18 -37.95 -38.86
N GLN A 18 9.42 -36.82 -38.25
CA GLN A 18 10.16 -35.68 -38.84
C GLN A 18 11.59 -35.54 -38.34
N ILE A 19 11.99 -36.29 -37.32
CA ILE A 19 13.32 -36.29 -36.75
C ILE A 19 14.16 -37.39 -37.43
N ASP A 20 15.38 -37.02 -37.85
CA ASP A 20 16.24 -37.94 -38.57
C ASP A 20 16.87 -39.03 -37.67
N ASP A 21 17.11 -38.66 -36.40
CA ASP A 21 17.75 -39.54 -35.41
C ASP A 21 16.74 -40.06 -34.39
N LYS A 22 16.32 -41.33 -34.53
CA LYS A 22 15.39 -41.97 -33.60
C LYS A 22 15.96 -42.16 -32.20
N ILE A 23 17.28 -42.21 -32.03
CA ILE A 23 17.93 -42.39 -30.76
C ILE A 23 17.71 -41.12 -29.91
N ILE A 24 17.81 -39.95 -30.53
CA ILE A 24 17.53 -38.65 -29.87
C ILE A 24 16.06 -38.62 -29.41
N PHE A 25 15.13 -39.06 -30.27
CA PHE A 25 13.72 -39.06 -29.87
C PHE A 25 13.48 -39.97 -28.67
N ASP A 26 13.98 -41.21 -28.72
CA ASP A 26 13.74 -42.18 -27.65
C ASP A 26 14.44 -41.78 -26.34
N SER A 27 15.54 -40.99 -26.40
CA SER A 27 16.29 -40.54 -25.23
C SER A 27 15.67 -39.32 -24.53
N PHE A 28 15.05 -38.40 -25.25
CA PHE A 28 14.65 -37.09 -24.69
C PHE A 28 13.14 -36.83 -24.74
N PHE A 29 12.41 -37.40 -25.73
CA PHE A 29 11.03 -36.97 -25.97
C PHE A 29 9.98 -37.93 -25.39
N THR A 30 10.38 -39.14 -25.00
CA THR A 30 9.45 -40.14 -24.44
C THR A 30 8.98 -39.80 -23.03
N THR A 31 9.74 -39.00 -22.27
CA THR A 31 9.44 -38.59 -20.90
C THR A 31 8.72 -37.25 -20.80
N LEU A 32 8.55 -36.54 -21.93
CA LEU A 32 7.86 -35.25 -21.96
C LEU A 32 6.41 -35.34 -21.53
N GLN A 33 6.03 -34.50 -20.56
CA GLN A 33 4.66 -34.42 -20.06
C GLN A 33 4.16 -32.98 -20.09
N VAL A 34 2.96 -32.79 -20.63
CA VAL A 34 2.23 -31.52 -20.45
C VAL A 34 1.64 -31.51 -19.06
N LYS A 35 2.02 -30.54 -18.24
CA LYS A 35 1.54 -30.39 -16.87
C LYS A 35 0.41 -29.39 -16.74
N ASP A 36 0.50 -28.27 -17.46
CA ASP A 36 -0.48 -27.18 -17.31
C ASP A 36 -0.64 -26.39 -18.61
N ILE A 37 -1.85 -25.82 -18.80
CA ILE A 37 -2.13 -24.84 -19.84
C ILE A 37 -2.85 -23.66 -19.18
N ILE A 38 -2.21 -22.50 -19.21
CA ILE A 38 -2.75 -21.25 -18.69
C ILE A 38 -2.84 -20.26 -19.84
N ASP A 39 -4.05 -19.87 -20.22
CA ASP A 39 -4.33 -19.04 -21.40
C ASP A 39 -3.71 -19.61 -22.69
N SER A 40 -2.59 -19.05 -23.16
CA SER A 40 -1.84 -19.48 -24.34
C SER A 40 -0.54 -20.19 -24.00
N ASP A 41 -0.15 -20.30 -22.74
CA ASP A 41 1.12 -20.87 -22.30
C ASP A 41 0.94 -22.35 -21.91
N VAL A 42 1.72 -23.22 -22.54
CA VAL A 42 1.71 -24.68 -22.28
C VAL A 42 3.03 -25.06 -21.60
N THR A 43 2.93 -25.52 -20.37
CA THR A 43 4.10 -25.97 -19.60
C THR A 43 4.37 -27.44 -19.82
N ILE A 44 5.56 -27.77 -20.30
CA ILE A 44 6.05 -29.11 -20.54
C ILE A 44 7.17 -29.41 -19.58
N THR A 45 7.18 -30.56 -18.94
CA THR A 45 8.24 -30.96 -18.02
C THR A 45 9.10 -32.08 -18.56
N VAL A 46 10.37 -32.03 -18.14
CA VAL A 46 11.40 -33.06 -18.37
C VAL A 46 12.00 -33.51 -17.03
N ASP A 47 12.54 -34.73 -17.00
CA ASP A 47 13.04 -35.33 -15.76
C ASP A 47 14.36 -34.67 -15.27
N THR A 48 15.20 -34.19 -16.17
CA THR A 48 16.55 -33.71 -15.83
C THR A 48 16.98 -32.50 -16.66
N GLN A 49 17.97 -31.72 -16.14
CA GLN A 49 18.60 -30.62 -16.89
C GLN A 49 19.21 -31.09 -18.24
N TRP A 50 19.75 -32.31 -18.27
CA TRP A 50 20.29 -32.87 -19.49
C TRP A 50 19.22 -33.12 -20.55
N SER A 51 18.05 -33.59 -20.12
CA SER A 51 16.89 -33.74 -21.02
C SER A 51 16.37 -32.37 -21.50
N LEU A 52 16.38 -31.33 -20.64
CA LEU A 52 16.02 -29.96 -20.99
C LEU A 52 16.92 -29.41 -22.10
N ASP A 53 18.24 -29.56 -21.93
CA ASP A 53 19.25 -29.13 -22.92
C ASP A 53 19.08 -29.91 -24.25
N GLY A 54 18.70 -31.19 -24.20
CA GLY A 54 18.45 -32.04 -25.36
C GLY A 54 17.20 -31.70 -26.15
N VAL A 55 16.13 -31.22 -25.47
CA VAL A 55 14.82 -30.86 -26.07
C VAL A 55 14.80 -29.43 -26.56
N SER A 56 15.44 -28.49 -25.85
CA SER A 56 15.41 -27.05 -26.14
C SER A 56 15.62 -26.68 -27.62
N PRO A 57 16.56 -27.29 -28.36
CA PRO A 57 16.76 -26.96 -29.78
C PRO A 57 15.58 -27.30 -30.70
N TYR A 58 14.67 -28.13 -30.22
CA TYR A 58 13.50 -28.61 -30.98
C TYR A 58 12.19 -27.99 -30.55
N LEU A 59 12.22 -27.08 -29.55
CA LEU A 59 11.02 -26.52 -28.94
C LEU A 59 10.15 -25.75 -29.96
N GLU A 60 10.77 -24.90 -30.78
CA GLU A 60 10.08 -24.14 -31.82
C GLU A 60 9.33 -25.06 -32.81
N LYS A 61 9.96 -26.18 -33.18
CA LYS A 61 9.37 -27.13 -34.10
C LYS A 61 8.20 -27.91 -33.47
N LEU A 62 8.30 -28.24 -32.18
CA LEU A 62 7.21 -28.84 -31.42
C LEU A 62 6.04 -27.87 -31.31
N GLU A 63 6.31 -26.60 -31.07
CA GLU A 63 5.30 -25.53 -30.99
C GLU A 63 4.56 -25.35 -32.31
N GLU A 64 5.24 -25.32 -33.44
CA GLU A 64 4.62 -25.27 -34.77
C GLU A 64 3.65 -26.48 -35.02
N ILE A 65 4.10 -27.67 -34.66
CA ILE A 65 3.25 -28.89 -34.83
C ILE A 65 2.06 -28.81 -33.90
N TYR A 66 2.24 -28.44 -32.64
CA TYR A 66 1.18 -28.34 -31.64
C TYR A 66 0.13 -27.31 -32.06
N ASN A 67 0.57 -26.12 -32.49
CA ASN A 67 -0.30 -25.05 -32.96
C ASN A 67 -1.06 -25.42 -34.22
N THR A 68 -0.46 -26.18 -35.14
CA THR A 68 -1.11 -26.68 -36.35
C THR A 68 -2.22 -27.70 -36.02
N LEU A 69 -1.96 -28.58 -35.05
CA LEU A 69 -2.93 -29.60 -34.62
C LEU A 69 -4.10 -29.02 -33.85
N THR A 70 -3.84 -28.06 -32.98
CA THR A 70 -4.87 -27.48 -32.12
C THR A 70 -5.59 -26.30 -32.76
N SER A 71 -5.10 -25.80 -33.91
CA SER A 71 -5.55 -24.55 -34.54
C SER A 71 -5.50 -23.35 -33.58
N GLY A 72 -4.57 -23.37 -32.62
CA GLY A 72 -4.35 -22.34 -31.58
C GLY A 72 -3.08 -21.54 -31.82
N HIS A 73 -2.83 -20.62 -30.89
CA HIS A 73 -1.59 -19.86 -30.76
C HIS A 73 -1.05 -20.06 -29.36
N TYR A 74 -0.41 -21.20 -29.12
CA TYR A 74 0.19 -21.57 -27.84
C TYR A 74 1.69 -21.34 -27.87
N GLN A 75 2.26 -20.92 -26.74
CA GLN A 75 3.71 -20.91 -26.48
C GLN A 75 4.07 -22.10 -25.60
N LEU A 76 5.09 -22.85 -26.01
CA LEU A 76 5.58 -23.98 -25.24
C LEU A 76 6.71 -23.54 -24.30
N HIS A 77 6.54 -23.77 -23.01
CA HIS A 77 7.56 -23.54 -21.99
C HIS A 77 8.09 -24.88 -21.47
N LEU A 78 9.41 -25.02 -21.48
CA LEU A 78 10.09 -26.24 -21.05
C LEU A 78 10.79 -25.98 -19.74
N GLU A 79 10.53 -26.81 -18.72
CA GLU A 79 11.16 -26.75 -17.41
C GLU A 79 11.39 -28.16 -16.83
N THR A 80 12.26 -28.29 -15.85
CA THR A 80 12.43 -29.58 -15.16
C THR A 80 11.27 -29.87 -14.22
N GLU A 81 11.01 -31.16 -13.95
CA GLU A 81 9.95 -31.56 -13.01
C GLU A 81 10.18 -30.98 -11.60
N ASP A 82 11.45 -30.86 -11.18
CA ASP A 82 11.82 -30.24 -9.92
C ASP A 82 11.50 -28.74 -9.89
N GLU A 83 11.74 -28.02 -10.98
CA GLU A 83 11.39 -26.59 -11.08
C GLU A 83 9.89 -26.38 -11.09
N TYR A 84 9.15 -27.19 -11.85
CA TYR A 84 7.70 -27.18 -11.89
C TYR A 84 7.09 -27.46 -10.51
N ASN A 85 7.56 -28.50 -9.82
CA ASN A 85 7.08 -28.83 -8.50
C ASN A 85 7.38 -27.74 -7.47
N LYS A 86 8.57 -27.11 -7.55
CA LYS A 86 8.93 -25.95 -6.73
C LYS A 86 8.01 -24.76 -7.03
N SER A 87 7.68 -24.49 -8.29
CA SER A 87 6.80 -23.39 -8.68
C SER A 87 5.36 -23.62 -8.16
N ILE A 88 4.84 -24.85 -8.26
CA ILE A 88 3.54 -25.23 -7.68
C ILE A 88 3.55 -25.11 -6.15
N GLN A 89 4.60 -25.59 -5.51
CA GLN A 89 4.71 -25.51 -4.06
C GLN A 89 4.77 -24.06 -3.60
N GLN A 90 5.50 -23.20 -4.33
CA GLN A 90 5.50 -21.75 -4.10
C GLN A 90 4.13 -21.11 -4.34
N LYS A 91 3.40 -21.49 -5.41
CA LYS A 91 2.03 -21.03 -5.66
C LYS A 91 1.07 -21.43 -4.54
N ASN A 92 1.16 -22.69 -4.09
CA ASN A 92 0.33 -23.19 -2.99
C ASN A 92 0.67 -22.50 -1.66
N ASP A 93 1.95 -22.31 -1.35
CA ASP A 93 2.40 -21.58 -0.18
C ASP A 93 1.92 -20.12 -0.20
N LEU A 94 1.88 -19.50 -1.39
CA LEU A 94 1.35 -18.14 -1.58
C LEU A 94 -0.17 -18.07 -1.45
N MET A 95 -0.91 -19.08 -1.94
CA MET A 95 -2.37 -19.14 -1.77
C MET A 95 -2.77 -19.30 -0.30
N LEU A 96 -1.93 -19.96 0.51
CA LEU A 96 -2.11 -20.11 1.96
C LEU A 96 -1.57 -18.93 2.75
N PHE A 97 -0.76 -18.07 2.13
CA PHE A 97 -0.15 -16.90 2.77
C PHE A 97 -1.12 -15.72 2.73
N ASN A 98 -1.76 -15.42 3.85
CA ASN A 98 -2.59 -14.23 3.99
C ASN A 98 -1.71 -13.00 4.19
N ASP A 99 -1.68 -12.10 3.21
CA ASP A 99 -0.92 -10.84 3.24
C ASP A 99 -1.60 -9.75 4.08
N ASN A 100 -2.88 -9.90 4.39
CA ASN A 100 -3.74 -8.95 5.11
C ASN A 100 -3.83 -7.56 4.47
N LEU A 101 -3.53 -7.44 3.18
CA LEU A 101 -3.60 -6.17 2.46
C LEU A 101 -5.05 -5.78 2.14
N ASN A 102 -5.34 -4.49 2.22
CA ASN A 102 -6.57 -3.92 1.67
C ASN A 102 -6.31 -3.51 0.21
N SER A 103 -6.98 -4.20 -0.73
CA SER A 103 -6.83 -4.00 -2.18
C SER A 103 -7.24 -2.61 -2.68
N ASP A 104 -8.05 -1.87 -1.92
CA ASP A 104 -8.54 -0.54 -2.30
C ASP A 104 -7.51 0.57 -2.02
N LEU A 105 -6.56 0.29 -1.12
CA LEU A 105 -5.54 1.24 -0.71
C LEU A 105 -4.32 1.13 -1.64
N LYS A 106 -4.38 1.83 -2.77
CA LYS A 106 -3.35 1.89 -3.82
C LYS A 106 -2.77 3.29 -3.93
N PHE A 107 -1.58 3.42 -4.58
CA PHE A 107 -0.99 4.74 -4.86
C PHE A 107 -1.88 5.61 -5.74
N GLU A 108 -2.65 5.03 -6.67
CA GLU A 108 -3.58 5.73 -7.57
C GLU A 108 -4.74 6.39 -6.80
N ASN A 109 -5.07 5.85 -5.63
CA ASN A 109 -6.12 6.37 -4.75
C ASN A 109 -5.58 7.33 -3.68
N PHE A 110 -4.25 7.49 -3.59
CA PHE A 110 -3.60 8.39 -2.63
C PHE A 110 -3.36 9.75 -3.25
N VAL A 111 -4.02 10.78 -2.72
CA VAL A 111 -3.87 12.16 -3.21
C VAL A 111 -2.57 12.76 -2.68
N VAL A 112 -1.73 13.24 -3.60
CA VAL A 112 -0.41 13.80 -3.28
C VAL A 112 -0.49 15.32 -3.19
N GLY A 113 -0.04 15.86 -2.06
CA GLY A 113 0.14 17.29 -1.80
C GLY A 113 1.52 17.58 -1.24
N ASN A 114 1.80 18.85 -0.90
CA ASN A 114 3.11 19.21 -0.34
C ASN A 114 3.37 18.51 1.01
N SER A 115 2.32 18.33 1.81
CA SER A 115 2.37 17.74 3.16
C SER A 115 2.74 16.24 3.18
N ASN A 116 2.58 15.51 2.07
CA ASN A 116 2.78 14.06 2.02
C ASN A 116 3.65 13.58 0.85
N ARG A 117 4.10 14.47 -0.02
CA ARG A 117 4.86 14.13 -1.24
C ARG A 117 6.15 13.36 -0.96
N ILE A 118 6.88 13.72 0.10
CA ILE A 118 8.12 13.05 0.45
C ILE A 118 7.83 11.61 0.92
N ALA A 119 6.83 11.43 1.76
CA ALA A 119 6.41 10.12 2.25
C ALA A 119 5.91 9.22 1.11
N GLN A 120 5.11 9.77 0.20
CA GLN A 120 4.60 9.06 -0.97
C GLN A 120 5.75 8.63 -1.91
N ASN A 121 6.70 9.53 -2.23
CA ASN A 121 7.84 9.21 -3.08
C ASN A 121 8.76 8.16 -2.44
N ALA A 122 9.03 8.25 -1.13
CA ALA A 122 9.79 7.24 -0.40
C ALA A 122 9.09 5.88 -0.43
N SER A 123 7.77 5.87 -0.21
CA SER A 123 6.94 4.66 -0.28
C SER A 123 6.96 4.01 -1.65
N LEU A 124 6.86 4.80 -2.72
CA LEU A 124 6.94 4.30 -4.08
C LEU A 124 8.34 3.75 -4.40
N ALA A 125 9.40 4.43 -3.95
CA ALA A 125 10.78 3.98 -4.17
C ALA A 125 11.05 2.61 -3.52
N VAL A 126 10.57 2.37 -2.29
CA VAL A 126 10.73 1.06 -1.64
C VAL A 126 9.82 -0.01 -2.24
N ALA A 127 8.63 0.36 -2.74
CA ALA A 127 7.75 -0.56 -3.44
C ALA A 127 8.33 -1.03 -4.78
N MET A 128 9.04 -0.15 -5.50
CA MET A 128 9.70 -0.48 -6.77
C MET A 128 10.95 -1.36 -6.61
N LYS A 129 11.70 -1.18 -5.53
CA LYS A 129 12.96 -1.91 -5.27
C LYS A 129 13.07 -2.28 -3.79
N PRO A 130 12.31 -3.27 -3.32
CA PRO A 130 12.30 -3.66 -1.91
C PRO A 130 13.68 -4.12 -1.43
N GLY A 131 14.05 -3.73 -0.22
CA GLY A 131 15.30 -4.14 0.45
C GLY A 131 16.58 -3.52 -0.07
N ILE A 132 16.53 -2.70 -1.13
CA ILE A 132 17.73 -2.14 -1.76
C ILE A 132 17.98 -0.69 -1.32
N SER A 133 16.95 0.18 -1.37
CA SER A 133 17.17 1.63 -1.25
C SER A 133 17.06 2.13 0.18
N TYR A 134 15.97 1.83 0.85
CA TYR A 134 15.63 2.40 2.17
C TYR A 134 14.97 1.34 3.06
N SER A 135 15.76 0.51 3.71
CA SER A 135 15.25 -0.46 4.70
C SER A 135 15.96 -0.28 6.03
N PRO A 136 15.25 0.03 7.11
CA PRO A 136 13.79 0.27 7.18
C PRO A 136 13.35 1.62 6.60
N LEU A 137 12.11 1.73 6.13
CA LEU A 137 11.41 2.99 5.92
C LEU A 137 10.51 3.24 7.13
N PHE A 138 10.65 4.40 7.77
CA PHE A 138 9.85 4.79 8.91
C PHE A 138 8.98 6.01 8.57
N ILE A 139 7.65 5.84 8.60
CA ILE A 139 6.68 6.90 8.29
C ILE A 139 5.99 7.32 9.58
N HIS A 140 6.06 8.59 9.94
CA HIS A 140 5.37 9.08 11.12
C HIS A 140 4.43 10.23 10.79
N SER A 141 3.33 10.30 11.53
CA SER A 141 2.37 11.41 11.44
C SER A 141 1.35 11.32 12.55
N ASN A 142 0.61 12.37 12.80
CA ASN A 142 -0.61 12.31 13.59
C ASN A 142 -1.58 11.24 13.04
N SER A 143 -2.55 10.83 13.84
CA SER A 143 -3.58 9.86 13.41
C SER A 143 -4.37 10.42 12.22
N GLY A 144 -4.87 9.52 11.34
CA GLY A 144 -5.77 9.91 10.26
C GLY A 144 -5.14 10.55 9.02
N LEU A 145 -3.80 10.62 8.89
CA LEU A 145 -3.12 11.30 7.78
C LEU A 145 -2.67 10.38 6.63
N GLY A 146 -3.10 9.08 6.64
CA GLY A 146 -2.87 8.18 5.51
C GLY A 146 -1.67 7.24 5.64
N LYS A 147 -1.08 7.06 6.84
CA LYS A 147 0.01 6.08 7.09
C LYS A 147 -0.36 4.66 6.62
N THR A 148 -1.47 4.14 7.10
CA THR A 148 -1.99 2.82 6.75
C THR A 148 -2.26 2.68 5.25
N HIS A 149 -2.69 3.76 4.59
CA HIS A 149 -2.88 3.79 3.14
C HIS A 149 -1.55 3.56 2.42
N LEU A 150 -0.50 4.30 2.77
CA LEU A 150 0.81 4.14 2.15
C LEU A 150 1.41 2.75 2.40
N LEU A 151 1.24 2.16 3.59
CA LEU A 151 1.66 0.78 3.85
C LEU A 151 0.99 -0.20 2.87
N ASN A 152 -0.33 -0.16 2.78
CA ASN A 152 -1.07 -1.03 1.86
C ASN A 152 -0.71 -0.76 0.40
N ALA A 153 -0.53 0.51 0.01
CA ALA A 153 -0.14 0.87 -1.34
C ALA A 153 1.23 0.29 -1.74
N ILE A 154 2.20 0.26 -0.80
CA ILE A 154 3.50 -0.38 -1.01
C ILE A 154 3.30 -1.87 -1.31
N GLY A 155 2.53 -2.58 -0.47
CA GLY A 155 2.29 -4.01 -0.62
C GLY A 155 1.55 -4.34 -1.92
N ASN A 156 0.46 -3.63 -2.20
CA ASN A 156 -0.32 -3.81 -3.42
C ASN A 156 0.50 -3.55 -4.68
N TYR A 157 1.34 -2.51 -4.67
CA TYR A 157 2.22 -2.20 -5.80
C TYR A 157 3.28 -3.29 -6.01
N ALA A 158 3.96 -3.73 -4.95
CA ALA A 158 4.97 -4.78 -5.05
C ALA A 158 4.37 -6.07 -5.63
N LYS A 159 3.21 -6.51 -5.14
CA LYS A 159 2.50 -7.69 -5.68
C LYS A 159 1.99 -7.51 -7.11
N SER A 160 1.64 -6.29 -7.51
CA SER A 160 1.25 -6.03 -8.91
C SER A 160 2.41 -6.17 -9.89
N LYS A 161 3.65 -5.99 -9.43
CA LYS A 161 4.87 -6.16 -10.23
C LYS A 161 5.39 -7.59 -10.22
N ASP A 162 5.32 -8.23 -9.07
CA ASP A 162 5.68 -9.63 -8.88
C ASP A 162 4.69 -10.29 -7.91
N PRO A 163 3.72 -11.08 -8.45
CA PRO A 163 2.73 -11.77 -7.63
C PRO A 163 3.34 -12.76 -6.61
N PHE A 164 4.59 -13.19 -6.82
CA PHE A 164 5.29 -14.11 -5.92
C PHE A 164 5.96 -13.41 -4.73
N THR A 165 6.01 -12.09 -4.71
CA THR A 165 6.54 -11.34 -3.57
C THR A 165 5.70 -11.60 -2.31
N LYS A 166 6.33 -12.12 -1.27
CA LYS A 166 5.70 -12.39 0.04
C LYS A 166 5.62 -11.10 0.86
N VAL A 167 4.47 -10.46 0.82
CA VAL A 167 4.19 -9.23 1.58
C VAL A 167 3.35 -9.58 2.79
N LEU A 168 3.72 -9.12 3.98
CA LEU A 168 2.91 -9.26 5.19
C LEU A 168 2.61 -7.88 5.77
N PHE A 169 1.32 -7.53 5.79
CA PHE A 169 0.81 -6.40 6.55
C PHE A 169 0.29 -6.86 7.92
N THR A 170 0.71 -6.18 8.98
CA THR A 170 0.20 -6.42 10.32
C THR A 170 0.25 -5.14 11.16
N THR A 171 -0.60 -5.04 12.18
CA THR A 171 -0.45 -4.03 13.22
C THR A 171 0.48 -4.56 14.31
N SER A 172 1.13 -3.67 15.06
CA SER A 172 1.98 -4.09 16.17
C SER A 172 1.20 -4.85 17.25
N GLU A 173 -0.08 -4.55 17.44
CA GLU A 173 -0.97 -5.29 18.35
C GLU A 173 -1.23 -6.71 17.85
N ASN A 174 -1.53 -6.87 16.57
CA ASN A 174 -1.75 -8.20 15.98
C ASN A 174 -0.48 -9.06 16.03
N PHE A 175 0.68 -8.46 15.74
CA PHE A 175 1.96 -9.14 15.89
C PHE A 175 2.18 -9.70 17.30
N VAL A 176 1.91 -8.86 18.31
CA VAL A 176 2.03 -9.27 19.71
C VAL A 176 1.03 -10.36 20.08
N ASN A 177 -0.22 -10.23 19.66
CA ASN A 177 -1.26 -11.23 19.94
C ASN A 177 -0.94 -12.56 19.27
N GLU A 178 -0.51 -12.55 18.01
CA GLU A 178 -0.08 -13.74 17.28
C GLU A 178 1.12 -14.43 17.96
N TYR A 179 2.10 -13.65 18.44
CA TYR A 179 3.23 -14.16 19.20
C TYR A 179 2.77 -14.85 20.50
N ILE A 180 1.90 -14.20 21.29
CA ILE A 180 1.38 -14.78 22.54
C ILE A 180 0.59 -16.07 22.26
N GLN A 181 -0.23 -16.08 21.21
CA GLN A 181 -0.97 -17.28 20.81
C GLN A 181 -0.04 -18.41 20.38
N SER A 182 1.02 -18.10 19.63
CA SER A 182 2.00 -19.12 19.21
C SER A 182 2.73 -19.77 20.41
N LEU A 183 3.02 -18.99 21.45
CA LEU A 183 3.56 -19.53 22.70
C LEU A 183 2.57 -20.46 23.40
N SER A 184 1.31 -20.05 23.51
CA SER A 184 0.26 -20.82 24.18
C SER A 184 -0.06 -22.13 23.45
N ASN A 185 0.01 -22.12 22.12
CA ASN A 185 -0.29 -23.26 21.25
C ASN A 185 0.94 -24.11 20.92
N HIS A 186 2.12 -23.78 21.42
CA HIS A 186 3.40 -24.41 21.07
C HIS A 186 3.76 -24.39 19.58
N THR A 187 3.35 -23.32 18.86
CA THR A 187 3.58 -23.11 17.40
C THR A 187 4.56 -21.97 17.12
N ILE A 188 5.50 -21.71 18.04
CA ILE A 188 6.47 -20.62 17.91
C ILE A 188 7.37 -20.77 16.66
N ASP A 189 7.65 -22.00 16.23
CA ASP A 189 8.46 -22.27 15.07
C ASP A 189 7.73 -21.85 13.78
N GLU A 190 6.41 -22.05 13.70
CA GLU A 190 5.57 -21.60 12.59
C GLU A 190 5.51 -20.06 12.54
N PHE A 191 5.36 -19.42 13.70
CA PHE A 191 5.42 -17.96 13.81
C PHE A 191 6.76 -17.42 13.31
N ASN A 192 7.88 -17.98 13.79
CA ASN A 192 9.20 -17.58 13.34
C ASN A 192 9.42 -17.83 11.84
N TYR A 193 8.95 -18.97 11.34
CA TYR A 193 9.02 -19.29 9.92
C TYR A 193 8.26 -18.25 9.07
N LYS A 194 7.01 -17.94 9.43
CA LYS A 194 6.18 -16.94 8.74
C LYS A 194 6.90 -15.60 8.62
N TYR A 195 7.36 -15.03 9.74
CA TYR A 195 7.95 -13.69 9.77
C TYR A 195 9.37 -13.60 9.19
N ARG A 196 10.11 -14.70 9.10
CA ARG A 196 11.47 -14.71 8.53
C ARG A 196 11.52 -14.95 7.02
N HIS A 197 10.44 -15.51 6.44
CA HIS A 197 10.40 -15.89 5.03
C HIS A 197 9.57 -14.95 4.17
N ILE A 198 9.31 -13.74 4.64
CA ILE A 198 8.67 -12.66 3.89
C ILE A 198 9.71 -11.81 3.18
N ASP A 199 9.27 -11.14 2.10
CA ASP A 199 10.10 -10.21 1.34
C ASP A 199 9.88 -8.77 1.81
N ILE A 200 8.65 -8.44 2.20
CA ILE A 200 8.25 -7.11 2.67
C ILE A 200 7.43 -7.25 3.94
N LEU A 201 7.91 -6.66 5.03
CA LEU A 201 7.19 -6.52 6.29
C LEU A 201 6.63 -5.10 6.41
N LEU A 202 5.31 -4.99 6.52
CA LEU A 202 4.57 -3.74 6.71
C LEU A 202 3.95 -3.74 8.11
N ILE A 203 4.46 -2.91 9.01
CA ILE A 203 3.96 -2.82 10.39
C ILE A 203 3.33 -1.47 10.64
N ASP A 204 2.06 -1.50 11.02
CA ASP A 204 1.31 -0.31 11.38
C ASP A 204 1.33 -0.08 12.89
N ASP A 205 1.41 1.20 13.27
CA ASP A 205 1.25 1.68 14.64
C ASP A 205 2.22 1.04 15.66
N ILE A 206 3.52 1.09 15.37
CA ILE A 206 4.59 0.46 16.20
C ILE A 206 4.61 0.92 17.66
N GLN A 207 4.06 2.11 17.97
CA GLN A 207 4.01 2.66 19.33
C GLN A 207 3.30 1.75 20.32
N PHE A 208 2.35 0.91 19.89
CA PHE A 208 1.65 -0.02 20.79
C PHE A 208 2.48 -1.23 21.23
N MET A 209 3.65 -1.44 20.64
CA MET A 209 4.61 -2.45 21.08
C MET A 209 5.44 -2.00 22.28
N ALA A 210 5.54 -0.71 22.55
CA ALA A 210 6.48 -0.10 23.50
C ALA A 210 6.36 -0.62 24.95
N THR A 211 5.21 -1.15 25.36
CA THR A 211 4.96 -1.60 26.75
C THR A 211 5.13 -3.11 26.95
N LYS A 212 5.61 -3.86 25.95
CA LYS A 212 5.64 -5.33 25.95
C LYS A 212 7.05 -5.86 25.69
N GLU A 213 7.89 -5.95 26.74
CA GLU A 213 9.31 -6.31 26.65
C GLU A 213 9.59 -7.60 25.86
N SER A 214 8.91 -8.71 26.18
CA SER A 214 9.12 -10.00 25.50
C SER A 214 8.81 -9.94 24.00
N SER A 215 7.79 -9.18 23.62
CA SER A 215 7.42 -9.01 22.21
C SER A 215 8.37 -8.07 21.47
N SER A 216 8.94 -7.09 22.16
CA SER A 216 9.98 -6.21 21.61
C SER A 216 11.27 -6.99 21.31
N GLU A 217 11.64 -7.96 22.15
CA GLU A 217 12.81 -8.80 21.92
C GLU A 217 12.66 -9.70 20.70
N ILE A 218 11.53 -10.40 20.57
CA ILE A 218 11.29 -11.26 19.39
C ILE A 218 11.21 -10.41 18.11
N PHE A 219 10.56 -9.25 18.18
CA PHE A 219 10.51 -8.32 17.05
C PHE A 219 11.90 -7.84 16.63
N PHE A 220 12.77 -7.52 17.58
CA PHE A 220 14.16 -7.14 17.30
C PHE A 220 14.92 -8.26 16.57
N ASN A 221 14.72 -9.52 16.95
CA ASN A 221 15.35 -10.65 16.31
C ASN A 221 14.86 -10.85 14.88
N ILE A 222 13.54 -10.74 14.65
CA ILE A 222 12.93 -10.82 13.31
C ILE A 222 13.42 -9.65 12.45
N PHE A 223 13.40 -8.43 12.99
CA PHE A 223 13.87 -7.23 12.32
C PHE A 223 15.31 -7.39 11.82
N ASN A 224 16.24 -7.81 12.70
CA ASN A 224 17.63 -8.02 12.31
C ASN A 224 17.78 -9.12 11.25
N SER A 225 17.00 -10.20 11.35
CA SER A 225 17.00 -11.26 10.36
C SER A 225 16.59 -10.73 8.98
N LEU A 226 15.51 -9.96 8.91
CA LEU A 226 15.03 -9.37 7.66
C LEU A 226 16.04 -8.38 7.04
N ILE A 227 16.59 -7.48 7.85
CA ILE A 227 17.61 -6.51 7.37
C ILE A 227 18.86 -7.25 6.84
N SER A 228 19.35 -8.26 7.57
CA SER A 228 20.52 -9.04 7.16
C SER A 228 20.31 -9.78 5.84
N ASN A 229 19.07 -10.19 5.57
CA ASN A 229 18.68 -10.85 4.33
C ASN A 229 18.22 -9.86 3.24
N LYS A 230 18.48 -8.55 3.42
CA LYS A 230 18.11 -7.48 2.46
C LYS A 230 16.60 -7.46 2.15
N LYS A 231 15.76 -7.80 3.14
CA LYS A 231 14.31 -7.70 3.01
C LYS A 231 13.84 -6.29 3.36
N GLN A 232 12.68 -5.90 2.84
CA GLN A 232 12.12 -4.59 3.11
C GLN A 232 11.31 -4.58 4.41
N ILE A 233 11.54 -3.56 5.24
CA ILE A 233 10.70 -3.28 6.40
C ILE A 233 10.16 -1.87 6.24
N VAL A 234 8.85 -1.70 6.44
CA VAL A 234 8.18 -0.40 6.51
C VAL A 234 7.41 -0.31 7.81
N ILE A 235 7.61 0.76 8.54
CA ILE A 235 7.06 0.95 9.89
C ILE A 235 6.31 2.26 9.93
N THR A 236 5.13 2.28 10.53
CA THR A 236 4.43 3.52 10.82
C THR A 236 4.31 3.79 12.30
N SER A 237 4.16 5.06 12.65
CA SER A 237 3.97 5.51 14.03
C SER A 237 3.22 6.85 14.10
N ASP A 238 2.68 7.16 15.27
CA ASP A 238 2.17 8.49 15.60
C ASP A 238 3.28 9.50 15.95
N LYS A 239 4.51 9.02 16.19
CA LYS A 239 5.68 9.82 16.61
C LYS A 239 6.95 9.41 15.88
N PRO A 240 7.93 10.31 15.75
CA PRO A 240 9.24 9.94 15.21
C PRO A 240 9.96 8.94 16.14
N PRO A 241 10.93 8.15 15.63
CA PRO A 241 11.59 7.08 16.41
C PRO A 241 12.13 7.54 17.77
N ARG A 242 12.68 8.75 17.84
CA ARG A 242 13.29 9.31 19.07
C ARG A 242 12.28 9.57 20.19
N ASP A 243 11.00 9.72 19.85
CA ASP A 243 9.93 10.07 20.77
C ASP A 243 9.09 8.85 21.20
N LEU A 244 9.47 7.64 20.77
CA LEU A 244 8.84 6.38 21.15
C LEU A 244 9.21 5.99 22.60
N ARG A 245 8.46 6.53 23.55
CA ARG A 245 8.67 6.26 24.98
C ARG A 245 8.34 4.80 25.31
N GLY A 246 9.20 4.15 26.11
CA GLY A 246 9.01 2.74 26.50
C GLY A 246 9.50 1.72 25.46
N MET A 247 9.91 2.15 24.27
CA MET A 247 10.56 1.29 23.29
C MET A 247 12.04 1.10 23.65
N GLU A 248 12.55 -0.11 23.47
CA GLU A 248 13.96 -0.39 23.70
C GLU A 248 14.87 0.49 22.81
N SER A 249 15.93 1.06 23.41
CA SER A 249 16.83 1.97 22.71
C SER A 249 17.49 1.36 21.47
N ARG A 250 17.74 0.04 21.48
CA ARG A 250 18.27 -0.69 20.32
C ARG A 250 17.31 -0.71 19.14
N LEU A 251 15.98 -0.85 19.37
CA LEU A 251 14.96 -0.76 18.31
C LEU A 251 14.84 0.67 17.77
N VAL A 252 14.80 1.67 18.67
CA VAL A 252 14.76 3.08 18.28
C VAL A 252 15.95 3.44 17.37
N SER A 253 17.14 2.98 17.73
CA SER A 253 18.35 3.18 16.92
C SER A 253 18.25 2.52 15.55
N ARG A 254 17.68 1.31 15.48
CA ARG A 254 17.46 0.60 14.22
C ARG A 254 16.43 1.28 13.33
N PHE A 255 15.33 1.78 13.91
CA PHE A 255 14.33 2.54 13.16
C PHE A 255 14.91 3.82 12.57
N ALA A 256 15.74 4.51 13.34
CA ALA A 256 16.42 5.73 12.90
C ALA A 256 17.57 5.50 11.91
N SER A 257 18.05 4.26 11.74
CA SER A 257 19.16 3.95 10.81
C SER A 257 18.74 3.96 9.35
N GLY A 258 17.45 3.84 9.06
CA GLY A 258 16.89 3.91 7.72
C GLY A 258 16.40 5.30 7.34
N LEU A 259 15.45 5.36 6.41
CA LEU A 259 14.82 6.61 6.01
C LEU A 259 13.62 6.90 6.91
N THR A 260 13.62 8.05 7.57
CA THR A 260 12.47 8.54 8.35
C THR A 260 11.81 9.70 7.60
N VAL A 261 10.50 9.62 7.40
CA VAL A 261 9.69 10.64 6.70
C VAL A 261 8.43 10.97 7.50
N SER A 262 7.98 12.22 7.40
CA SER A 262 6.73 12.68 8.03
C SER A 262 5.63 12.86 7.02
N ILE A 263 4.38 12.77 7.50
CA ILE A 263 3.19 13.25 6.80
C ILE A 263 2.58 14.34 7.68
N ASP A 264 2.42 15.51 7.11
CA ASP A 264 1.80 16.65 7.78
C ASP A 264 0.32 16.78 7.41
N THR A 265 -0.41 17.63 8.13
CA THR A 265 -1.80 17.93 7.85
C THR A 265 -1.95 18.48 6.43
N PRO A 266 -2.93 18.00 5.64
CA PRO A 266 -3.12 18.45 4.28
C PRO A 266 -3.49 19.94 4.22
N GLU A 267 -2.93 20.63 3.24
CA GLU A 267 -3.33 22.00 2.90
C GLU A 267 -4.74 22.01 2.29
N PHE A 268 -5.38 23.17 2.29
CA PHE A 268 -6.74 23.34 1.77
C PHE A 268 -6.97 22.69 0.40
N GLU A 269 -6.08 22.96 -0.57
CA GLU A 269 -6.18 22.41 -1.92
C GLU A 269 -6.03 20.88 -1.94
N THR A 270 -5.15 20.34 -1.09
CA THR A 270 -4.98 18.89 -0.94
C THR A 270 -6.22 18.26 -0.32
N SER A 271 -6.80 18.89 0.72
CA SER A 271 -8.03 18.44 1.36
C SER A 271 -9.20 18.40 0.36
N LYS A 272 -9.33 19.44 -0.45
CA LYS A 272 -10.33 19.50 -1.51
C LYS A 272 -10.13 18.43 -2.59
N ALA A 273 -8.88 18.17 -2.98
CA ALA A 273 -8.54 17.10 -3.92
C ALA A 273 -8.85 15.70 -3.34
N ILE A 274 -8.63 15.50 -2.03
CA ILE A 274 -9.01 14.26 -1.31
C ILE A 274 -10.52 14.06 -1.36
N LEU A 275 -11.31 15.09 -1.07
CA LEU A 275 -12.78 15.03 -1.15
C LEU A 275 -13.25 14.65 -2.56
N ARG A 276 -12.72 15.30 -3.61
CA ARG A 276 -13.06 14.96 -5.00
C ARG A 276 -12.71 13.51 -5.34
N LYS A 277 -11.52 13.04 -4.91
CA LYS A 277 -11.11 11.66 -5.15
C LYS A 277 -12.02 10.66 -4.43
N LYS A 278 -12.48 10.98 -3.23
CA LYS A 278 -13.43 10.14 -2.48
C LYS A 278 -14.81 10.10 -3.14
N ILE A 279 -15.32 11.22 -3.62
CA ILE A 279 -16.57 11.30 -4.37
C ILE A 279 -16.50 10.43 -5.63
N GLU A 280 -15.36 10.46 -6.34
CA GLU A 280 -15.12 9.63 -7.52
C GLU A 280 -15.13 8.13 -7.16
N ILE A 281 -14.40 7.73 -6.11
CA ILE A 281 -14.30 6.33 -5.68
C ILE A 281 -15.65 5.79 -5.17
N GLU A 282 -16.42 6.59 -4.45
CA GLU A 282 -17.73 6.21 -3.89
C GLU A 282 -18.85 6.26 -4.96
N ASN A 283 -18.54 6.65 -6.22
CA ASN A 283 -19.48 6.77 -7.34
C ASN A 283 -20.75 7.56 -6.92
N VAL A 284 -20.54 8.74 -6.36
CA VAL A 284 -21.66 9.56 -5.87
C VAL A 284 -22.47 10.10 -7.06
N ASP A 285 -23.74 9.70 -7.18
CA ASP A 285 -24.64 10.05 -8.29
C ASP A 285 -25.16 11.51 -8.24
N TYR A 286 -24.89 12.21 -7.15
CA TYR A 286 -25.41 13.58 -6.95
C TYR A 286 -24.30 14.60 -7.17
N PRO A 287 -24.52 15.66 -7.97
CA PRO A 287 -23.56 16.76 -8.08
C PRO A 287 -23.42 17.47 -6.74
N ILE A 288 -22.20 17.64 -6.30
CA ILE A 288 -21.83 18.41 -5.09
C ILE A 288 -21.16 19.69 -5.57
N THR A 289 -21.65 20.85 -5.10
CA THR A 289 -21.08 22.13 -5.52
C THR A 289 -19.69 22.36 -4.94
N GLU A 290 -18.87 23.13 -5.65
CA GLU A 290 -17.52 23.49 -5.19
C GLU A 290 -17.54 24.21 -3.83
N GLU A 291 -18.56 25.02 -3.58
CA GLU A 291 -18.75 25.72 -2.30
C GLU A 291 -18.87 24.74 -1.12
N VAL A 292 -19.49 23.59 -1.32
CA VAL A 292 -19.58 22.53 -0.29
C VAL A 292 -18.22 21.90 -0.02
N LEU A 293 -17.44 21.63 -1.08
CA LEU A 293 -16.08 21.10 -0.92
C LEU A 293 -15.18 22.11 -0.20
N ASP A 294 -15.30 23.40 -0.54
CA ASP A 294 -14.58 24.48 0.12
C ASP A 294 -14.98 24.60 1.60
N PHE A 295 -16.26 24.47 1.88
CA PHE A 295 -16.78 24.47 3.23
C PHE A 295 -16.21 23.31 4.06
N ILE A 296 -16.28 22.07 3.55
CA ILE A 296 -15.77 20.89 4.26
C ILE A 296 -14.25 21.02 4.43
N ALA A 297 -13.51 21.35 3.37
CA ALA A 297 -12.06 21.48 3.42
C ALA A 297 -11.56 22.59 4.36
N SER A 298 -12.39 23.60 4.62
CA SER A 298 -12.03 24.70 5.54
C SER A 298 -12.34 24.37 7.00
N HIS A 299 -13.34 23.56 7.28
CA HIS A 299 -13.86 23.36 8.63
C HIS A 299 -13.51 21.99 9.23
N PHE A 300 -13.22 20.99 8.40
CA PHE A 300 -12.98 19.59 8.80
C PHE A 300 -11.61 19.11 8.31
N ASN A 301 -10.58 19.92 8.45
CA ASN A 301 -9.24 19.67 7.91
C ASN A 301 -8.22 19.24 8.96
N THR A 302 -8.64 18.80 10.13
CA THR A 302 -7.74 18.34 11.19
C THR A 302 -6.97 17.09 10.75
N ASP A 303 -7.68 16.16 10.10
CA ASP A 303 -7.11 14.97 9.48
C ASP A 303 -8.00 14.45 8.33
N VAL A 304 -7.50 13.46 7.57
CA VAL A 304 -8.22 12.90 6.42
C VAL A 304 -9.43 12.08 6.85
N ARG A 305 -9.42 11.46 8.04
CA ARG A 305 -10.58 10.72 8.56
C ARG A 305 -11.75 11.66 8.87
N GLU A 306 -11.44 12.85 9.38
CA GLU A 306 -12.46 13.87 9.63
C GLU A 306 -13.07 14.38 8.31
N LEU A 307 -12.23 14.59 7.27
CA LEU A 307 -12.71 14.94 5.93
C LEU A 307 -13.64 13.87 5.35
N GLU A 308 -13.22 12.61 5.41
CA GLU A 308 -14.02 11.46 4.94
C GLU A 308 -15.32 11.30 5.77
N GLY A 309 -15.21 11.45 7.08
CA GLY A 309 -16.34 11.38 7.98
C GLY A 309 -17.40 12.47 7.69
N SER A 310 -16.95 13.70 7.41
CA SER A 310 -17.83 14.80 7.06
C SER A 310 -18.52 14.57 5.70
N LEU A 311 -17.78 14.06 4.69
CA LEU A 311 -18.39 13.70 3.41
C LEU A 311 -19.44 12.59 3.59
N LYS A 312 -19.14 11.53 4.32
CA LYS A 312 -20.08 10.44 4.61
C LYS A 312 -21.32 10.93 5.33
N ARG A 313 -21.15 11.82 6.31
CA ARG A 313 -22.27 12.45 7.02
C ARG A 313 -23.17 13.23 6.06
N LEU A 314 -22.59 14.00 5.15
CA LEU A 314 -23.33 14.77 4.14
C LEU A 314 -24.12 13.85 3.20
N LEU A 315 -23.51 12.79 2.71
CA LEU A 315 -24.14 11.79 1.84
C LEU A 315 -25.26 11.04 2.57
N PHE A 316 -25.02 10.65 3.84
CA PHE A 316 -26.03 10.02 4.68
C PHE A 316 -27.23 10.93 4.92
N TYR A 317 -26.98 12.24 5.20
CA TYR A 317 -28.07 13.21 5.36
C TYR A 317 -28.90 13.34 4.08
N LYS A 318 -28.26 13.28 2.90
CA LYS A 318 -28.95 13.28 1.60
C LYS A 318 -29.87 12.07 1.43
N LEU A 319 -29.45 10.90 1.90
CA LEU A 319 -30.27 9.67 1.83
C LEU A 319 -31.52 9.71 2.71
N ILE A 320 -31.44 10.40 3.86
CA ILE A 320 -32.58 10.50 4.82
C ILE A 320 -33.55 11.61 4.42
N CYS A 321 -33.07 12.71 3.85
CA CYS A 321 -33.93 13.79 3.43
C CYS A 321 -34.71 13.37 2.18
N GLU A 322 -36.04 13.25 2.31
CA GLU A 322 -36.97 12.93 1.21
C GLU A 322 -37.08 14.05 0.16
N GLU A 323 -36.45 15.21 0.38
CA GLU A 323 -36.43 16.30 -0.57
C GLU A 323 -35.66 15.94 -1.87
N LYS A 324 -36.38 16.04 -3.00
CA LYS A 324 -35.82 15.92 -4.36
C LYS A 324 -34.98 17.15 -4.70
N ARG A 325 -33.84 17.31 -4.06
CA ARG A 325 -32.83 18.28 -4.48
C ARG A 325 -31.92 17.60 -5.50
N ASP A 326 -31.78 18.18 -6.69
CA ASP A 326 -30.96 17.62 -7.77
C ASP A 326 -29.46 17.79 -7.51
N CYS A 327 -29.05 18.66 -6.59
CA CYS A 327 -27.65 18.88 -6.21
C CYS A 327 -27.52 19.12 -4.70
N ILE A 328 -26.33 18.87 -4.19
CA ILE A 328 -25.91 19.18 -2.81
C ILE A 328 -25.25 20.56 -2.81
N ASP A 329 -25.97 21.56 -2.37
CA ASP A 329 -25.51 22.95 -2.26
C ASP A 329 -25.05 23.29 -0.83
N LEU A 330 -24.50 24.50 -0.64
CA LEU A 330 -24.00 24.97 0.65
C LEU A 330 -25.09 25.03 1.71
N ASN A 331 -26.33 25.41 1.37
CA ASN A 331 -27.45 25.48 2.33
C ASN A 331 -27.76 24.07 2.85
N PHE A 332 -27.80 23.09 1.96
CA PHE A 332 -27.98 21.69 2.34
C PHE A 332 -26.87 21.20 3.28
N ALA A 333 -25.62 21.54 2.98
CA ALA A 333 -24.48 21.19 3.82
C ALA A 333 -24.59 21.83 5.22
N LEU A 334 -24.95 23.11 5.28
CA LEU A 334 -25.18 23.81 6.56
C LEU A 334 -26.31 23.16 7.41
N GLU A 335 -27.37 22.69 6.77
CA GLU A 335 -28.45 21.93 7.43
C GLU A 335 -27.90 20.60 7.98
N ALA A 336 -27.17 19.83 7.17
CA ALA A 336 -26.58 18.54 7.54
C ALA A 336 -25.60 18.64 8.73
N PHE A 337 -24.90 19.76 8.84
CA PHE A 337 -23.95 20.04 9.91
C PHE A 337 -24.49 20.92 11.03
N SER A 338 -25.78 21.29 11.02
CA SER A 338 -26.37 22.22 11.96
C SER A 338 -26.17 21.86 13.45
N ASP A 339 -26.17 20.57 13.78
CA ASP A 339 -25.95 20.10 15.16
C ASP A 339 -24.50 20.26 15.62
N THR A 340 -23.53 20.20 14.69
CA THR A 340 -22.11 20.42 14.98
C THR A 340 -21.85 21.91 15.26
N TYR A 341 -22.61 22.81 14.64
CA TYR A 341 -22.45 24.26 14.77
C TYR A 341 -23.36 24.90 15.82
N LYS A 342 -24.40 24.23 16.28
CA LYS A 342 -25.24 24.76 17.41
C LYS A 342 -24.44 24.98 18.68
N ASN A 343 -23.29 24.27 18.84
CA ASN A 343 -22.41 24.41 20.00
C ASN A 343 -21.16 25.27 19.74
N GLN A 344 -20.92 25.69 18.50
CA GLN A 344 -19.92 26.71 18.17
C GLN A 344 -20.68 27.89 17.57
N PRO A 345 -20.76 29.04 18.26
CA PRO A 345 -21.29 30.22 17.60
C PRO A 345 -20.43 30.44 16.36
N ILE A 346 -21.04 30.41 15.17
CA ILE A 346 -20.40 30.91 13.94
C ILE A 346 -20.06 32.36 14.24
N GLN A 347 -18.90 32.58 14.82
CA GLN A 347 -18.30 33.90 14.80
C GLN A 347 -18.00 34.14 13.30
N LYS A 348 -18.97 34.66 12.56
CA LYS A 348 -18.66 35.57 11.48
C LYS A 348 -17.73 36.59 12.12
N LYS A 349 -16.43 36.33 12.07
CA LYS A 349 -15.45 37.38 12.32
C LYS A 349 -15.69 38.36 11.19
N GLU A 350 -16.61 39.33 11.47
CA GLU A 350 -16.75 40.46 10.56
C GLU A 350 -15.32 40.96 10.33
N LEU A 351 -14.98 41.12 9.06
CA LEU A 351 -13.70 41.69 8.65
C LEU A 351 -13.69 43.17 9.08
N THR A 352 -13.60 43.39 10.38
CA THR A 352 -13.38 44.72 10.94
C THR A 352 -11.89 44.98 11.01
N VAL A 353 -11.49 46.22 10.81
CA VAL A 353 -10.08 46.66 10.94
C VAL A 353 -9.48 46.22 12.28
N SER A 354 -10.30 46.15 13.35
CA SER A 354 -9.88 45.69 14.68
C SER A 354 -9.53 44.19 14.65
N ASN A 355 -10.32 43.35 13.99
CA ASN A 355 -10.09 41.90 13.90
C ASN A 355 -8.89 41.58 13.01
N ILE A 356 -8.69 42.33 11.91
CA ILE A 356 -7.53 42.19 11.03
C ILE A 356 -6.25 42.53 11.85
N LYS A 357 -6.26 43.67 12.54
CA LYS A 357 -5.11 44.07 13.39
C LYS A 357 -4.79 43.07 14.49
N LYS A 358 -5.82 42.44 15.08
CA LYS A 358 -5.61 41.41 16.10
C LYS A 358 -4.98 40.15 15.49
N CYS A 359 -5.44 39.72 14.37
CA CYS A 359 -4.90 38.55 13.67
C CYS A 359 -3.43 38.74 13.24
N VAL A 360 -3.12 39.93 12.70
CA VAL A 360 -1.75 40.29 12.33
C VAL A 360 -0.85 40.44 13.59
N ALA A 361 -1.38 40.97 14.68
CA ALA A 361 -0.66 41.07 15.95
C ALA A 361 -0.27 39.67 16.47
N ASP A 362 -1.24 38.75 16.50
CA ASP A 362 -1.03 37.38 16.95
C ASP A 362 -0.01 36.62 16.06
N TYR A 363 -0.07 36.80 14.74
CA TYR A 363 0.89 36.19 13.79
C TYR A 363 2.34 36.65 14.00
N TYR A 364 2.56 37.96 14.27
CA TYR A 364 3.89 38.52 14.46
C TYR A 364 4.33 38.52 15.94
N ASN A 365 3.57 37.89 16.85
CA ASN A 365 3.79 37.91 18.30
C ASN A 365 3.91 39.37 18.85
N LEU A 366 3.04 40.24 18.37
CA LEU A 366 2.96 41.66 18.77
C LEU A 366 1.62 41.91 19.47
N THR A 367 1.55 43.00 20.22
CA THR A 367 0.27 43.51 20.74
C THR A 367 -0.34 44.52 19.75
N VAL A 368 -1.67 44.61 19.70
CA VAL A 368 -2.38 45.62 18.86
C VAL A 368 -1.91 47.05 19.22
N SER A 369 -1.56 47.32 20.48
CA SER A 369 -1.00 48.58 20.92
C SER A 369 0.37 48.85 20.27
N GLN A 370 1.20 47.84 20.09
CA GLN A 370 2.50 47.96 19.40
C GLN A 370 2.33 48.26 17.93
N ILE A 371 1.37 47.61 17.25
CA ILE A 371 1.06 47.93 15.84
C ILE A 371 0.59 49.36 15.69
N ASN A 372 -0.23 49.87 16.60
CA ASN A 372 -0.72 51.27 16.57
C ASN A 372 0.32 52.28 17.11
N SER A 373 1.45 51.85 17.67
CA SER A 373 2.48 52.72 18.19
C SER A 373 3.26 53.44 17.11
N LYS A 374 3.97 54.53 17.43
CA LYS A 374 4.86 55.23 16.50
C LYS A 374 6.24 54.56 16.35
N SER A 375 6.44 53.37 16.93
CA SER A 375 7.68 52.62 16.84
C SER A 375 8.01 52.22 15.39
N ARG A 376 9.29 52.27 15.02
CA ARG A 376 9.79 51.98 13.66
C ARG A 376 10.69 50.74 13.62
N THR A 377 10.53 49.80 14.57
CA THR A 377 11.23 48.52 14.50
C THR A 377 10.73 47.70 13.32
N SER A 378 11.62 46.97 12.63
CA SER A 378 11.36 46.26 11.38
C SER A 378 10.10 45.37 11.43
N ASN A 379 9.93 44.55 12.48
CA ASN A 379 8.78 43.67 12.65
C ASN A 379 7.45 44.44 12.80
N ILE A 380 7.45 45.58 13.49
CA ILE A 380 6.25 46.41 13.68
C ILE A 380 5.87 47.13 12.39
N ILE A 381 6.86 47.53 11.57
CA ILE A 381 6.60 48.18 10.29
C ILE A 381 5.94 47.20 9.35
N VAL A 382 6.46 45.96 9.23
CA VAL A 382 5.89 44.92 8.37
C VAL A 382 4.45 44.59 8.81
N ALA A 383 4.24 44.30 10.09
CA ALA A 383 2.91 44.04 10.63
C ALA A 383 1.92 45.18 10.38
N ARG A 384 2.36 46.44 10.48
CA ARG A 384 1.53 47.62 10.18
C ARG A 384 1.17 47.78 8.72
N HIS A 385 2.05 47.38 7.80
CA HIS A 385 1.77 47.45 6.35
C HIS A 385 0.77 46.38 5.90
N ILE A 386 0.69 45.26 6.64
CA ILE A 386 -0.25 44.15 6.33
C ILE A 386 -1.60 44.37 7.01
N SER A 387 -1.67 45.09 8.15
CA SER A 387 -2.90 45.32 8.92
C SER A 387 -3.66 46.55 8.47
#